data_f3e3bb8c7f230cb0f58722175c99080c
#
_entry.id   f3e3bb8c7f230cb0f58722175c99080c
#
_cell.length_a   1.000
_cell.length_b   1.000
_cell.length_c   1.000
_cell.angle_alpha   90.00
_cell.angle_beta   90.00
_cell.angle_gamma   90.00
#
_symmetry.space_group_name_H-M   'P 1'
#
loop_
_entity.id
_entity.type
_entity.pdbx_description
1 polymer ?
#
loop_
_entity_poly.entity_id
_entity_poly.type
_entity_poly.pdbx_seq_one_letter_code
_entity_poly.pdbx_strand_id
1 'polypeptide(L)'
;MGETRPIPPELRNRPEIRIAKYVFAILAIGFLAIVPYWFGTVTILRISALCIYAIVMLSLVVLTGWAGQISLGQMAFFFTGSAIAGKLIVEWNGDLLAAIFLSGLFGTLLAIIVGLPALRIRGLYLAVTTFAFELAMVSYFLNTRFFDWVPSYSDRVERLPIFGSIDYSSTKGIYFITAISLVVALLAIKGLRESRTGRVLLALRDNEHGVGAFGISVIRAKLMAFGIAGFLAGCAGALHVAHQQAFVPVTNSSGLG
;
A
#
# COMPACT_ATOMS: atom_id res chain seq x y z
N MET A 1 -30.78 6.30 0.73
CA MET A 1 -29.52 6.21 0.01
C MET A 1 -29.70 5.20 -1.10
N GLY A 2 -29.62 5.63 -2.36
CA GLY A 2 -29.96 4.78 -3.50
C GLY A 2 -29.00 3.61 -3.64
N GLU A 3 -29.53 2.41 -3.49
CA GLU A 3 -28.81 1.19 -3.87
C GLU A 3 -28.47 1.27 -5.36
N THR A 4 -27.22 1.41 -5.68
CA THR A 4 -26.75 1.24 -7.05
C THR A 4 -27.00 -0.22 -7.42
N ARG A 5 -28.05 -0.47 -8.20
CA ARG A 5 -28.38 -1.82 -8.69
C ARG A 5 -27.15 -2.40 -9.38
N PRO A 6 -26.72 -3.60 -9.02
CA PRO A 6 -25.61 -4.26 -9.71
C PRO A 6 -25.92 -4.37 -11.20
N ILE A 7 -24.95 -4.04 -12.04
CA ILE A 7 -25.10 -4.15 -13.51
C ILE A 7 -25.47 -5.59 -13.84
N PRO A 8 -26.61 -5.84 -14.54
CA PRO A 8 -27.05 -7.17 -14.91
C PRO A 8 -25.91 -7.94 -15.64
N PRO A 9 -25.73 -9.23 -15.35
CA PRO A 9 -24.64 -10.02 -15.93
C PRO A 9 -24.64 -10.05 -17.46
N GLU A 10 -25.80 -9.87 -18.08
CA GLU A 10 -26.01 -9.77 -19.53
C GLU A 10 -25.34 -8.54 -20.15
N LEU A 11 -25.35 -7.41 -19.44
CA LEU A 11 -24.69 -6.17 -19.88
C LEU A 11 -23.16 -6.25 -19.66
N ARG A 12 -22.70 -6.97 -18.64
CA ARG A 12 -21.27 -7.09 -18.31
C ARG A 12 -20.47 -7.85 -19.38
N ASN A 13 -21.10 -8.75 -20.13
CA ASN A 13 -20.46 -9.59 -21.16
C ASN A 13 -20.54 -9.01 -22.57
N ARG A 14 -21.14 -7.83 -22.76
CA ARG A 14 -21.18 -7.19 -24.08
C ARG A 14 -19.77 -6.82 -24.54
N PRO A 15 -19.43 -7.11 -25.82
CA PRO A 15 -18.10 -6.82 -26.37
C PRO A 15 -17.76 -5.33 -26.28
N GLU A 16 -18.74 -4.45 -26.38
CA GLU A 16 -18.60 -2.99 -26.27
C GLU A 16 -18.05 -2.54 -24.91
N ILE A 17 -18.56 -3.11 -23.79
CA ILE A 17 -18.10 -2.78 -22.44
C ILE A 17 -16.69 -3.34 -22.21
N ARG A 18 -16.42 -4.51 -22.78
CA ARG A 18 -15.09 -5.12 -22.73
C ARG A 18 -14.05 -4.28 -23.47
N ILE A 19 -14.39 -3.85 -24.68
CA ILE A 19 -13.53 -2.97 -25.50
C ILE A 19 -13.33 -1.63 -24.81
N ALA A 20 -14.40 -0.98 -24.32
CA ALA A 20 -14.31 0.28 -23.58
C ALA A 20 -13.38 0.20 -22.36
N LYS A 21 -13.43 -0.91 -21.62
CA LYS A 21 -12.56 -1.16 -20.46
C LYS A 21 -11.07 -1.29 -20.88
N TYR A 22 -10.78 -1.99 -21.96
CA TYR A 22 -9.41 -2.12 -22.47
C TYR A 22 -8.90 -0.79 -23.05
N VAL A 23 -9.73 -0.08 -23.81
CA VAL A 23 -9.42 1.26 -24.34
C VAL A 23 -9.11 2.22 -23.20
N PHE A 24 -9.94 2.26 -22.17
CA PHE A 24 -9.71 3.10 -20.99
C PHE A 24 -8.40 2.74 -20.28
N ALA A 25 -8.11 1.45 -20.09
CA ALA A 25 -6.87 1.00 -19.47
C ALA A 25 -5.63 1.39 -20.31
N ILE A 26 -5.69 1.22 -21.63
CA ILE A 26 -4.61 1.61 -22.54
C ILE A 26 -4.41 3.13 -22.54
N LEU A 27 -5.50 3.90 -22.56
CA LEU A 27 -5.43 5.37 -22.47
C LEU A 27 -4.84 5.84 -21.14
N ALA A 28 -5.22 5.21 -20.03
CA ALA A 28 -4.69 5.52 -18.71
C ALA A 28 -3.17 5.21 -18.62
N ILE A 29 -2.74 4.05 -19.12
CA ILE A 29 -1.32 3.68 -19.17
C ILE A 29 -0.56 4.60 -20.11
N GLY A 30 -1.11 4.88 -21.29
CA GLY A 30 -0.52 5.82 -22.26
C GLY A 30 -0.38 7.24 -21.68
N PHE A 31 -1.39 7.72 -20.98
CA PHE A 31 -1.34 8.99 -20.26
C PHE A 31 -0.21 8.99 -19.22
N LEU A 32 -0.12 7.96 -18.38
CA LEU A 32 0.97 7.82 -17.41
C LEU A 32 2.35 7.80 -18.09
N ALA A 33 2.49 7.18 -19.25
CA ALA A 33 3.76 7.14 -19.97
C ALA A 33 4.17 8.51 -20.58
N ILE A 34 3.20 9.35 -20.96
CA ILE A 34 3.44 10.64 -21.60
C ILE A 34 3.71 11.76 -20.59
N VAL A 35 3.16 11.68 -19.38
CA VAL A 35 3.29 12.69 -18.32
C VAL A 35 4.73 13.21 -18.13
N PRO A 36 5.79 12.37 -18.01
CA PRO A 36 7.14 12.86 -17.73
C PRO A 36 7.79 13.64 -18.88
N TYR A 37 7.16 13.70 -20.04
CA TYR A 37 7.66 14.45 -21.20
C TYR A 37 6.97 15.81 -21.35
N TRP A 38 5.77 15.97 -20.80
CA TRP A 38 4.98 17.21 -20.93
C TRP A 38 5.06 18.11 -19.71
N PHE A 39 5.39 17.56 -18.53
CA PHE A 39 5.36 18.32 -17.28
C PHE A 39 6.75 18.57 -16.71
N GLY A 40 6.89 19.68 -15.98
CA GLY A 40 8.13 20.04 -15.29
C GLY A 40 8.41 19.12 -14.09
N THR A 41 9.66 19.13 -13.62
CA THR A 41 10.19 18.27 -12.55
C THR A 41 9.33 18.24 -11.29
N VAL A 42 8.85 19.40 -10.83
CA VAL A 42 8.02 19.49 -9.61
C VAL A 42 6.70 18.76 -9.78
N THR A 43 6.05 18.89 -10.94
CA THR A 43 4.79 18.22 -11.24
C THR A 43 4.98 16.69 -11.33
N ILE A 44 6.07 16.25 -11.95
CA ILE A 44 6.43 14.82 -12.04
C ILE A 44 6.60 14.23 -10.65
N LEU A 45 7.31 14.90 -9.73
CA LEU A 45 7.47 14.46 -8.35
C LEU A 45 6.11 14.38 -7.61
N ARG A 46 5.24 15.36 -7.79
CA ARG A 46 3.90 15.33 -7.18
C ARG A 46 3.07 14.16 -7.69
N ILE A 47 3.11 13.88 -8.99
CA ILE A 47 2.38 12.74 -9.56
C ILE A 47 2.99 11.42 -9.09
N SER A 48 4.32 11.31 -8.95
CA SER A 48 4.96 10.13 -8.34
C SER A 48 4.46 9.88 -6.92
N ALA A 49 4.37 10.93 -6.11
CA ALA A 49 3.80 10.82 -4.75
C ALA A 49 2.33 10.37 -4.78
N LEU A 50 1.53 10.91 -5.71
CA LEU A 50 0.13 10.46 -5.89
C LEU A 50 0.04 8.98 -6.25
N CYS A 51 0.93 8.46 -7.10
CA CYS A 51 1.00 7.03 -7.42
C CYS A 51 1.29 6.18 -6.17
N ILE A 52 2.21 6.63 -5.30
CA ILE A 52 2.54 5.95 -4.04
C ILE A 52 1.32 5.93 -3.11
N TYR A 53 0.68 7.07 -2.88
CA TYR A 53 -0.51 7.14 -2.04
C TYR A 53 -1.70 6.38 -2.63
N ALA A 54 -1.80 6.27 -3.96
CA ALA A 54 -2.79 5.41 -4.60
C ALA A 54 -2.60 3.93 -4.24
N ILE A 55 -1.36 3.44 -4.10
CA ILE A 55 -1.09 2.07 -3.61
C ILE A 55 -1.56 1.91 -2.16
N VAL A 56 -1.34 2.91 -1.29
CA VAL A 56 -1.88 2.89 0.07
C VAL A 56 -3.41 2.85 0.07
N MET A 57 -4.06 3.64 -0.78
CA MET A 57 -5.53 3.61 -0.93
C MET A 57 -6.03 2.25 -1.42
N LEU A 58 -5.31 1.59 -2.33
CA LEU A 58 -5.62 0.22 -2.76
C LEU A 58 -5.55 -0.77 -1.58
N SER A 59 -4.61 -0.61 -0.66
CA SER A 59 -4.54 -1.44 0.55
C SER A 59 -5.78 -1.27 1.44
N LEU A 60 -6.29 -0.03 1.57
CA LEU A 60 -7.54 0.26 2.27
C LEU A 60 -8.76 -0.33 1.56
N VAL A 61 -8.78 -0.36 0.23
CA VAL A 61 -9.86 -1.02 -0.52
C VAL A 61 -9.96 -2.50 -0.17
N VAL A 62 -8.83 -3.19 -0.02
CA VAL A 62 -8.82 -4.60 0.39
C VAL A 62 -9.34 -4.76 1.81
N LEU A 63 -8.82 -3.98 2.75
CA LEU A 63 -9.12 -4.15 4.17
C LEU A 63 -10.52 -3.63 4.54
N THR A 64 -10.82 -2.40 4.15
CA THR A 64 -12.10 -1.76 4.49
C THR A 64 -13.18 -2.09 3.46
N GLY A 65 -12.82 -2.05 2.18
CA GLY A 65 -13.76 -2.24 1.08
C GLY A 65 -14.25 -3.69 0.94
N TRP A 66 -13.35 -4.69 1.07
CA TRP A 66 -13.72 -6.10 0.83
C TRP A 66 -13.89 -6.89 2.12
N ALA A 67 -13.01 -6.68 3.11
CA ALA A 67 -13.12 -7.42 4.38
C ALA A 67 -14.02 -6.74 5.42
N GLY A 68 -14.52 -5.53 5.15
CA GLY A 68 -15.37 -4.79 6.06
C GLY A 68 -14.70 -4.36 7.37
N GLN A 69 -13.36 -4.36 7.41
CA GLN A 69 -12.58 -4.01 8.60
C GLN A 69 -12.16 -2.54 8.53
N ILE A 70 -12.80 -1.67 9.32
CA ILE A 70 -12.43 -0.26 9.38
C ILE A 70 -11.11 -0.15 10.15
N SER A 71 -10.04 0.24 9.45
CA SER A 71 -8.71 0.44 10.04
C SER A 71 -8.21 1.84 9.70
N LEU A 72 -7.77 2.58 10.71
CA LEU A 72 -7.08 3.86 10.56
C LEU A 72 -5.56 3.72 10.76
N GLY A 73 -5.06 2.52 11.05
CA GLY A 73 -3.65 2.24 11.31
C GLY A 73 -2.80 1.94 10.06
N GLN A 74 -3.27 2.30 8.87
CA GLN A 74 -2.60 1.91 7.62
C GLN A 74 -1.26 2.60 7.42
N MET A 75 -1.12 3.82 7.94
CA MET A 75 0.13 4.57 7.88
C MET A 75 1.22 3.96 8.77
N ALA A 76 0.87 3.22 9.83
CA ALA A 76 1.86 2.47 10.61
C ALA A 76 2.62 1.45 9.76
N PHE A 77 1.93 0.69 8.92
CA PHE A 77 2.55 -0.28 8.00
C PHE A 77 3.36 0.42 6.91
N PHE A 78 2.87 1.54 6.42
CA PHE A 78 3.55 2.39 5.43
C PHE A 78 4.87 2.94 5.98
N PHE A 79 4.87 3.58 7.14
CA PHE A 79 6.09 4.15 7.73
C PHE A 79 7.07 3.07 8.19
N THR A 80 6.58 1.92 8.67
CA THR A 80 7.45 0.77 8.97
C THR A 80 8.14 0.29 7.69
N GLY A 81 7.41 0.16 6.59
CA GLY A 81 7.99 -0.18 5.29
C GLY A 81 9.04 0.85 4.83
N SER A 82 8.77 2.15 5.03
CA SER A 82 9.72 3.23 4.75
C SER A 82 11.00 3.09 5.58
N ALA A 83 10.89 2.82 6.88
CA ALA A 83 12.04 2.67 7.77
C ALA A 83 12.90 1.47 7.38
N ILE A 84 12.29 0.32 7.09
CA ILE A 84 12.99 -0.89 6.67
C ILE A 84 13.69 -0.69 5.34
N ALA A 85 13.01 -0.10 4.35
CA ALA A 85 13.63 0.18 3.06
C ALA A 85 14.79 1.19 3.19
N GLY A 86 14.61 2.24 3.99
CA GLY A 86 15.66 3.20 4.26
C GLY A 86 16.91 2.55 4.87
N LYS A 87 16.72 1.70 5.88
CA LYS A 87 17.82 0.96 6.51
C LYS A 87 18.51 0.00 5.55
N LEU A 88 17.76 -0.76 4.77
CA LEU A 88 18.32 -1.69 3.78
C LEU A 88 19.17 -0.98 2.72
N ILE A 89 18.73 0.18 2.25
CA ILE A 89 19.44 0.93 1.22
C ILE A 89 20.67 1.62 1.82
N VAL A 90 20.55 2.25 3.00
CA VAL A 90 21.65 3.03 3.63
C VAL A 90 22.74 2.12 4.18
N GLU A 91 22.39 1.07 4.94
CA GLU A 91 23.40 0.24 5.61
C GLU A 91 23.93 -0.89 4.73
N TRP A 92 23.07 -1.50 3.91
CA TRP A 92 23.43 -2.71 3.17
C TRP A 92 23.57 -2.46 1.66
N ASN A 93 23.46 -1.21 1.20
CA ASN A 93 23.46 -0.87 -0.23
C ASN A 93 22.51 -1.76 -1.03
N GLY A 94 21.35 -2.09 -0.40
CA GLY A 94 20.39 -3.02 -0.95
C GLY A 94 19.70 -2.49 -2.20
N ASP A 95 19.38 -3.39 -3.12
CA ASP A 95 18.60 -3.07 -4.33
C ASP A 95 17.18 -2.62 -3.95
N LEU A 96 16.67 -1.61 -4.64
CA LEU A 96 15.33 -1.06 -4.41
C LEU A 96 14.22 -2.13 -4.52
N LEU A 97 14.33 -3.07 -5.47
CA LEU A 97 13.31 -4.11 -5.61
C LEU A 97 13.31 -5.07 -4.42
N ALA A 98 14.48 -5.42 -3.92
CA ALA A 98 14.61 -6.22 -2.70
C ALA A 98 14.05 -5.45 -1.49
N ALA A 99 14.34 -4.14 -1.39
CA ALA A 99 13.82 -3.29 -0.34
C ALA A 99 12.29 -3.19 -0.38
N ILE A 100 11.68 -3.04 -1.55
CA ILE A 100 10.22 -3.02 -1.73
C ILE A 100 9.60 -4.34 -1.26
N PHE A 101 10.16 -5.47 -1.69
CA PHE A 101 9.63 -6.78 -1.33
C PHE A 101 9.75 -7.08 0.17
N LEU A 102 10.94 -6.83 0.76
CA LEU A 102 11.18 -7.03 2.18
C LEU A 102 10.30 -6.10 3.03
N SER A 103 10.17 -4.83 2.66
CA SER A 103 9.27 -3.90 3.33
C SER A 103 7.80 -4.35 3.28
N GLY A 104 7.37 -4.93 2.17
CA GLY A 104 6.06 -5.57 2.05
C GLY A 104 5.90 -6.75 3.01
N LEU A 105 6.90 -7.64 3.12
CA LEU A 105 6.88 -8.77 4.04
C LEU A 105 6.82 -8.33 5.50
N PHE A 106 7.63 -7.35 5.90
CA PHE A 106 7.58 -6.78 7.24
C PHE A 106 6.24 -6.08 7.52
N GLY A 107 5.70 -5.34 6.54
CA GLY A 107 4.36 -4.78 6.62
C GLY A 107 3.29 -5.85 6.82
N THR A 108 3.40 -7.00 6.13
CA THR A 108 2.53 -8.16 6.33
C THR A 108 2.65 -8.73 7.75
N LEU A 109 3.89 -8.95 8.21
CA LEU A 109 4.14 -9.49 9.55
C LEU A 109 3.54 -8.59 10.62
N LEU A 110 3.81 -7.31 10.54
CA LEU A 110 3.27 -6.33 11.48
C LEU A 110 1.73 -6.28 11.42
N ALA A 111 1.15 -6.31 10.22
CA ALA A 111 -0.30 -6.31 10.04
C ALA A 111 -0.96 -7.57 10.64
N ILE A 112 -0.31 -8.73 10.59
CA ILE A 112 -0.79 -9.96 11.23
C ILE A 112 -0.69 -9.86 12.75
N ILE A 113 0.44 -9.37 13.29
CA ILE A 113 0.65 -9.18 14.72
C ILE A 113 -0.43 -8.25 15.31
N VAL A 114 -0.69 -7.13 14.65
CA VAL A 114 -1.71 -6.16 15.08
C VAL A 114 -3.12 -6.67 14.80
N GLY A 115 -3.31 -7.35 13.68
CA GLY A 115 -4.59 -7.94 13.28
C GLY A 115 -5.12 -8.97 14.29
N LEU A 116 -4.25 -9.80 14.88
CA LEU A 116 -4.66 -10.82 15.84
C LEU A 116 -5.47 -10.27 17.04
N PRO A 117 -4.97 -9.29 17.82
CA PRO A 117 -5.77 -8.68 18.88
C PRO A 117 -6.92 -7.83 18.33
N ALA A 118 -6.71 -7.14 17.19
CA ALA A 118 -7.70 -6.28 16.57
C ALA A 118 -8.97 -7.03 16.14
N LEU A 119 -8.86 -8.32 15.75
CA LEU A 119 -10.02 -9.16 15.38
C LEU A 119 -10.98 -9.44 16.54
N ARG A 120 -10.57 -9.25 17.79
CA ARG A 120 -11.45 -9.37 18.96
C ARG A 120 -12.34 -8.16 19.14
N ILE A 121 -12.00 -7.06 18.47
CA ILE A 121 -12.67 -5.75 18.57
C ILE A 121 -13.51 -5.55 17.31
N ARG A 122 -14.74 -5.06 17.43
CA ARG A 122 -15.67 -4.90 16.31
C ARG A 122 -16.04 -3.43 16.10
N GLY A 123 -16.35 -3.07 14.86
CA GLY A 123 -16.90 -1.78 14.49
C GLY A 123 -15.95 -0.61 14.73
N LEU A 124 -16.47 0.47 15.27
CA LEU A 124 -15.73 1.73 15.46
C LEU A 124 -14.56 1.59 16.44
N TYR A 125 -14.67 0.72 17.44
CA TYR A 125 -13.58 0.47 18.39
C TYR A 125 -12.33 -0.09 17.71
N LEU A 126 -12.48 -0.86 16.65
CA LEU A 126 -11.35 -1.32 15.84
C LEU A 126 -10.62 -0.15 15.19
N ALA A 127 -11.34 0.81 14.64
CA ALA A 127 -10.75 2.01 14.02
C ALA A 127 -9.94 2.83 15.05
N VAL A 128 -10.50 3.04 16.24
CA VAL A 128 -9.82 3.78 17.34
C VAL A 128 -8.56 3.03 17.79
N THR A 129 -8.63 1.71 17.96
CA THR A 129 -7.49 0.89 18.39
C THR A 129 -6.37 0.90 17.35
N THR A 130 -6.71 0.77 16.06
CA THR A 130 -5.71 0.81 14.97
C THR A 130 -5.11 2.20 14.82
N PHE A 131 -5.86 3.26 15.08
CA PHE A 131 -5.33 4.63 15.10
C PHE A 131 -4.38 4.86 16.29
N ALA A 132 -4.75 4.40 17.48
CA ALA A 132 -3.86 4.46 18.65
C ALA A 132 -2.55 3.68 18.40
N PHE A 133 -2.64 2.50 17.74
CA PHE A 133 -1.48 1.76 17.31
C PHE A 133 -0.61 2.55 16.33
N GLU A 134 -1.21 3.21 15.34
CA GLU A 134 -0.48 4.07 14.40
C GLU A 134 0.29 5.17 15.12
N LEU A 135 -0.37 5.88 16.04
CA LEU A 135 0.28 6.92 16.84
C LEU A 135 1.45 6.36 17.66
N ALA A 136 1.28 5.21 18.29
CA ALA A 136 2.35 4.54 19.05
C ALA A 136 3.52 4.14 18.14
N MET A 137 3.24 3.59 16.95
CA MET A 137 4.27 3.23 15.98
C MET A 137 5.07 4.43 15.53
N VAL A 138 4.41 5.51 15.12
CA VAL A 138 5.09 6.69 14.57
C VAL A 138 5.80 7.49 15.67
N SER A 139 5.18 7.63 16.86
CA SER A 139 5.73 8.47 17.94
C SER A 139 6.83 7.78 18.75
N TYR A 140 6.79 6.45 18.87
CA TYR A 140 7.70 5.70 19.74
C TYR A 140 8.58 4.73 18.95
N PHE A 141 8.00 3.75 18.24
CA PHE A 141 8.76 2.67 17.62
C PHE A 141 9.58 3.11 16.38
N LEU A 142 9.12 4.13 15.65
CA LEU A 142 9.79 4.69 14.49
C LEU A 142 10.53 6.00 14.80
N ASN A 143 10.83 6.23 16.07
CA ASN A 143 11.54 7.42 16.51
C ASN A 143 13.03 7.08 16.74
N THR A 144 13.91 7.75 15.99
CA THR A 144 15.37 7.61 16.09
C THR A 144 15.94 7.91 17.48
N ARG A 145 15.18 8.66 18.31
CA ARG A 145 15.59 8.97 19.68
C ARG A 145 15.55 7.75 20.61
N PHE A 146 14.66 6.78 20.32
CA PHE A 146 14.46 5.60 21.17
C PHE A 146 15.06 4.35 20.58
N PHE A 147 15.22 4.29 19.25
CA PHE A 147 15.65 3.08 18.55
C PHE A 147 16.67 3.39 17.47
N ASP A 148 17.86 2.83 17.58
CA ASP A 148 18.98 3.00 16.64
C ASP A 148 18.76 2.25 15.31
N TRP A 149 17.78 1.33 15.25
CA TRP A 149 17.48 0.62 14.00
C TRP A 149 16.73 1.46 12.98
N VAL A 150 16.15 2.57 13.40
CA VAL A 150 15.42 3.50 12.52
C VAL A 150 16.43 4.38 11.80
N PRO A 151 16.36 4.52 10.46
CA PRO A 151 17.25 5.41 9.72
C PRO A 151 17.18 6.84 10.26
N SER A 152 18.35 7.48 10.39
CA SER A 152 18.39 8.87 10.83
C SER A 152 17.83 9.82 9.75
N TYR A 153 17.27 10.95 10.18
CA TYR A 153 16.79 11.97 9.25
C TYR A 153 17.90 12.60 8.40
N SER A 154 19.13 12.53 8.89
CA SER A 154 20.32 13.03 8.19
C SER A 154 20.81 12.07 7.11
N ASP A 155 20.39 10.81 7.17
CA ASP A 155 20.85 9.78 6.26
C ASP A 155 20.16 9.94 4.92
N ARG A 156 20.94 10.33 3.93
CA ARG A 156 20.43 10.44 2.57
C ARG A 156 20.29 9.07 1.96
N VAL A 157 19.06 8.71 1.58
CA VAL A 157 18.79 7.46 0.87
C VAL A 157 19.15 7.65 -0.60
N GLU A 158 20.30 7.16 -0.99
CA GLU A 158 20.78 7.24 -2.37
C GLU A 158 19.97 6.28 -3.26
N ARG A 159 19.71 6.71 -4.50
CA ARG A 159 19.04 5.89 -5.51
C ARG A 159 20.08 5.07 -6.26
N LEU A 160 20.44 3.91 -5.69
CA LEU A 160 21.37 2.98 -6.33
C LEU A 160 20.73 2.32 -7.56
N PRO A 161 21.49 2.10 -8.64
CA PRO A 161 20.95 1.47 -9.85
C PRO A 161 20.40 0.07 -9.56
N ILE A 162 19.20 -0.24 -10.08
CA ILE A 162 18.56 -1.54 -9.94
C ILE A 162 19.39 -2.59 -10.68
N PHE A 163 19.76 -3.67 -10.00
CA PHE A 163 20.66 -4.72 -10.52
C PHE A 163 21.99 -4.17 -11.10
N GLY A 164 22.46 -3.00 -10.64
CA GLY A 164 23.69 -2.39 -11.13
C GLY A 164 23.63 -1.85 -12.58
N SER A 165 22.51 -1.96 -13.27
CA SER A 165 22.39 -1.62 -14.70
C SER A 165 21.32 -0.58 -15.02
N ILE A 166 20.24 -0.51 -14.26
CA ILE A 166 19.12 0.40 -14.53
C ILE A 166 19.22 1.60 -13.59
N ASP A 167 19.66 2.73 -14.13
CA ASP A 167 19.73 4.00 -13.41
C ASP A 167 18.34 4.66 -13.33
N TYR A 168 17.86 4.85 -12.11
CA TYR A 168 16.63 5.59 -11.81
C TYR A 168 16.86 6.82 -10.92
N SER A 169 18.10 7.28 -10.83
CA SER A 169 18.48 8.45 -10.03
C SER A 169 17.74 9.71 -10.47
N SER A 170 17.37 9.77 -11.75
CA SER A 170 16.63 10.89 -12.35
C SER A 170 15.18 10.97 -11.84
N THR A 171 14.61 12.18 -11.87
CA THR A 171 13.19 12.41 -11.55
C THR A 171 12.24 11.58 -12.42
N LYS A 172 12.59 11.38 -13.69
CA LYS A 172 11.81 10.54 -14.60
C LYS A 172 11.91 9.08 -14.22
N GLY A 173 13.09 8.62 -13.79
CA GLY A 173 13.32 7.24 -13.36
C GLY A 173 12.43 6.85 -12.18
N ILE A 174 12.44 7.64 -11.11
CA ILE A 174 11.58 7.35 -9.93
C ILE A 174 10.09 7.42 -10.28
N TYR A 175 9.69 8.33 -11.18
CA TYR A 175 8.32 8.38 -11.67
C TYR A 175 7.91 7.07 -12.34
N PHE A 176 8.72 6.54 -13.28
CA PHE A 176 8.39 5.29 -13.96
C PHE A 176 8.31 4.10 -12.98
N ILE A 177 9.21 4.04 -12.00
CA ILE A 177 9.15 2.98 -10.98
C ILE A 177 7.86 3.07 -10.19
N THR A 178 7.46 4.25 -9.70
CA THR A 178 6.22 4.42 -8.93
C THR A 178 4.98 4.15 -9.78
N ALA A 179 4.96 4.57 -11.05
CA ALA A 179 3.86 4.31 -11.97
C ALA A 179 3.73 2.81 -12.32
N ILE A 180 4.86 2.14 -12.59
CA ILE A 180 4.87 0.68 -12.84
C ILE A 180 4.40 -0.07 -11.58
N SER A 181 4.89 0.31 -10.40
CA SER A 181 4.47 -0.30 -9.13
C SER A 181 2.97 -0.13 -8.90
N LEU A 182 2.39 1.03 -9.23
CA LEU A 182 0.94 1.24 -9.16
C LEU A 182 0.19 0.32 -10.12
N VAL A 183 0.66 0.20 -11.37
CA VAL A 183 0.03 -0.70 -12.36
C VAL A 183 0.10 -2.15 -11.88
N VAL A 184 1.24 -2.59 -11.37
CA VAL A 184 1.41 -3.94 -10.81
C VAL A 184 0.46 -4.15 -9.63
N ALA A 185 0.35 -3.19 -8.70
CA ALA A 185 -0.57 -3.25 -7.58
C ALA A 185 -2.03 -3.34 -8.04
N LEU A 186 -2.43 -2.55 -9.05
CA LEU A 186 -3.78 -2.61 -9.63
C LEU A 186 -4.08 -3.98 -10.26
N LEU A 187 -3.12 -4.55 -10.99
CA LEU A 187 -3.26 -5.88 -11.59
C LEU A 187 -3.33 -6.98 -10.52
N ALA A 188 -2.49 -6.90 -9.47
CA ALA A 188 -2.51 -7.82 -8.35
C ALA A 188 -3.85 -7.78 -7.61
N ILE A 189 -4.38 -6.59 -7.33
CA ILE A 189 -5.69 -6.40 -6.69
C ILE A 189 -6.83 -6.90 -7.58
N LYS A 190 -6.76 -6.67 -8.89
CA LYS A 190 -7.75 -7.22 -9.83
C LYS A 190 -7.73 -8.75 -9.80
N GLY A 191 -6.55 -9.37 -9.91
CA GLY A 191 -6.39 -10.82 -9.82
C GLY A 191 -6.86 -11.38 -8.47
N LEU A 192 -6.55 -10.69 -7.37
CA LEU A 192 -7.02 -11.05 -6.05
C LEU A 192 -8.56 -11.03 -5.96
N ARG A 193 -9.21 -10.00 -6.51
CA ARG A 193 -10.68 -9.89 -6.52
C ARG A 193 -11.36 -11.04 -7.27
N GLU A 194 -10.75 -11.51 -8.35
CA GLU A 194 -11.26 -12.61 -9.16
C GLU A 194 -10.93 -14.00 -8.55
N SER A 195 -10.01 -14.06 -7.58
CA SER A 195 -9.58 -15.27 -6.89
C SER A 195 -10.62 -15.81 -5.88
N ARG A 196 -10.36 -17.01 -5.36
CA ARG A 196 -11.16 -17.59 -4.27
C ARG A 196 -11.10 -16.71 -3.01
N THR A 197 -9.94 -16.21 -2.68
CA THR A 197 -9.72 -15.33 -1.52
C THR A 197 -10.55 -14.04 -1.64
N GLY A 198 -10.54 -13.38 -2.78
CA GLY A 198 -11.33 -12.16 -3.00
C GLY A 198 -12.83 -12.38 -2.83
N ARG A 199 -13.36 -13.52 -3.33
CA ARG A 199 -14.77 -13.88 -3.13
C ARG A 199 -15.12 -14.14 -1.67
N VAL A 200 -14.22 -14.80 -0.93
CA VAL A 200 -14.41 -15.04 0.52
C VAL A 200 -14.42 -13.71 1.29
N LEU A 201 -13.53 -12.78 0.96
CA LEU A 201 -13.48 -11.47 1.63
C LEU A 201 -14.76 -10.65 1.37
N LEU A 202 -15.27 -10.65 0.15
CA LEU A 202 -16.53 -9.97 -0.18
C LEU A 202 -17.72 -10.62 0.55
N ALA A 203 -17.81 -11.96 0.56
CA ALA A 203 -18.85 -12.67 1.29
C ALA A 203 -18.77 -12.41 2.81
N LEU A 204 -17.56 -12.28 3.35
CA LEU A 204 -17.32 -11.98 4.76
C LEU A 204 -17.86 -10.59 5.15
N ARG A 205 -17.70 -9.62 4.28
CA ARG A 205 -18.26 -8.28 4.48
C ARG A 205 -19.78 -8.28 4.53
N ASP A 206 -20.40 -9.05 3.63
CA ASP A 206 -21.86 -9.08 3.49
C ASP A 206 -22.52 -9.88 4.62
N ASN A 207 -21.95 -11.03 5.00
CA ASN A 207 -22.49 -11.88 6.08
C ASN A 207 -21.40 -12.73 6.74
N GLU A 208 -20.81 -12.23 7.84
CA GLU A 208 -19.78 -12.92 8.62
C GLU A 208 -20.26 -14.29 9.18
N HIS A 209 -21.51 -14.35 9.68
CA HIS A 209 -22.08 -15.57 10.24
C HIS A 209 -22.34 -16.63 9.17
N GLY A 210 -22.83 -16.21 8.00
CA GLY A 210 -23.06 -17.10 6.87
C GLY A 210 -21.77 -17.76 6.38
N VAL A 211 -20.68 -17.00 6.25
CA VAL A 211 -19.36 -17.53 5.85
C VAL A 211 -18.86 -18.58 6.85
N GLY A 212 -19.06 -18.35 8.16
CA GLY A 212 -18.71 -19.30 9.21
C GLY A 212 -19.49 -20.61 9.10
N ALA A 213 -20.78 -20.56 8.74
CA ALA A 213 -21.63 -21.75 8.58
C ALA A 213 -21.17 -22.66 7.42
N PHE A 214 -20.49 -22.10 6.39
CA PHE A 214 -19.87 -22.88 5.31
C PHE A 214 -18.49 -23.44 5.67
N GLY A 215 -18.08 -23.43 6.94
CA GLY A 215 -16.81 -23.98 7.42
C GLY A 215 -15.57 -23.13 7.11
N ILE A 216 -15.76 -21.90 6.65
CA ILE A 216 -14.64 -20.97 6.38
C ILE A 216 -14.26 -20.26 7.68
N SER A 217 -12.98 -20.34 8.04
CA SER A 217 -12.46 -19.64 9.22
C SER A 217 -12.46 -18.12 8.98
N VAL A 218 -13.41 -17.42 9.61
CA VAL A 218 -13.54 -15.96 9.58
C VAL A 218 -12.25 -15.27 10.02
N ILE A 219 -11.62 -15.76 11.09
CA ILE A 219 -10.37 -15.20 11.63
C ILE A 219 -9.26 -15.25 10.58
N ARG A 220 -9.07 -16.41 9.93
CA ARG A 220 -8.03 -16.55 8.88
C ARG A 220 -8.30 -15.64 7.70
N ALA A 221 -9.54 -15.50 7.26
CA ALA A 221 -9.92 -14.62 6.16
C ALA A 221 -9.63 -13.16 6.49
N LYS A 222 -9.98 -12.70 7.69
CA LYS A 222 -9.66 -11.34 8.15
C LYS A 222 -8.15 -11.11 8.24
N LEU A 223 -7.39 -12.06 8.82
CA LEU A 223 -5.92 -11.96 8.89
C LEU A 223 -5.27 -11.90 7.52
N MET A 224 -5.78 -12.66 6.53
CA MET A 224 -5.30 -12.55 5.15
C MET A 224 -5.54 -11.15 4.58
N ALA A 225 -6.70 -10.54 4.84
CA ALA A 225 -6.97 -9.17 4.41
C ALA A 225 -5.99 -8.16 5.05
N PHE A 226 -5.73 -8.28 6.36
CA PHE A 226 -4.73 -7.48 7.06
C PHE A 226 -3.34 -7.67 6.47
N GLY A 227 -2.92 -8.92 6.24
CA GLY A 227 -1.61 -9.24 5.67
C GLY A 227 -1.42 -8.65 4.27
N ILE A 228 -2.40 -8.81 3.38
CA ILE A 228 -2.35 -8.24 2.02
C ILE A 228 -2.32 -6.72 2.06
N ALA A 229 -3.14 -6.11 2.92
CA ALA A 229 -3.16 -4.67 3.07
C ALA A 229 -1.84 -4.14 3.65
N GLY A 230 -1.27 -4.83 4.65
CA GLY A 230 0.05 -4.51 5.22
C GLY A 230 1.18 -4.65 4.20
N PHE A 231 1.12 -5.69 3.33
CA PHE A 231 2.08 -5.86 2.25
C PHE A 231 2.09 -4.67 1.29
N LEU A 232 0.92 -4.29 0.79
CA LEU A 232 0.79 -3.16 -0.14
C LEU A 232 1.23 -1.84 0.49
N ALA A 233 0.85 -1.60 1.76
CA ALA A 233 1.26 -0.40 2.48
C ALA A 233 2.77 -0.38 2.72
N GLY A 234 3.38 -1.50 3.09
CA GLY A 234 4.83 -1.63 3.26
C GLY A 234 5.60 -1.38 1.96
N CYS A 235 5.14 -1.95 0.84
CA CYS A 235 5.71 -1.68 -0.49
C CYS A 235 5.61 -0.19 -0.86
N ALA A 236 4.46 0.44 -0.60
CA ALA A 236 4.29 1.87 -0.84
C ALA A 236 5.23 2.72 0.03
N GLY A 237 5.47 2.29 1.28
CA GLY A 237 6.44 2.91 2.18
C GLY A 237 7.87 2.87 1.63
N ALA A 238 8.30 1.73 1.08
CA ALA A 238 9.61 1.61 0.44
C ALA A 238 9.77 2.56 -0.77
N LEU A 239 8.73 2.65 -1.60
CA LEU A 239 8.71 3.60 -2.72
C LEU A 239 8.75 5.05 -2.24
N HIS A 240 8.11 5.35 -1.10
CA HIS A 240 8.09 6.69 -0.53
C HIS A 240 9.48 7.15 -0.08
N VAL A 241 10.22 6.31 0.63
CA VAL A 241 11.57 6.66 1.08
C VAL A 241 12.53 6.84 -0.09
N ALA A 242 12.42 6.01 -1.13
CA ALA A 242 13.20 6.17 -2.36
C ALA A 242 12.81 7.45 -3.13
N HIS A 243 11.52 7.84 -3.09
CA HIS A 243 11.03 9.07 -3.69
C HIS A 243 11.54 10.30 -2.94
N GLN A 244 11.42 10.32 -1.61
CA GLN A 244 11.84 11.45 -0.76
C GLN A 244 13.36 11.53 -0.56
N GLN A 245 14.09 10.43 -0.81
CA GLN A 245 15.52 10.29 -0.51
C GLN A 245 15.86 10.53 0.97
N ALA A 246 14.88 10.42 1.85
CA ALA A 246 15.03 10.56 3.29
C ALA A 246 13.90 9.81 3.99
N PHE A 247 14.17 9.32 5.20
CA PHE A 247 13.12 8.81 6.08
C PHE A 247 12.55 9.97 6.91
N VAL A 248 11.31 10.37 6.64
CA VAL A 248 10.63 11.46 7.36
C VAL A 248 9.31 10.94 7.93
N PRO A 249 9.23 10.53 9.20
CA PRO A 249 7.96 10.33 9.86
C PRO A 249 7.28 11.67 10.14
N VAL A 250 5.96 11.68 10.01
CA VAL A 250 5.11 12.90 10.05
C VAL A 250 5.24 13.73 11.36
N THR A 251 5.78 13.15 12.43
CA THR A 251 5.83 13.80 13.75
C THR A 251 6.89 14.88 13.93
N ASN A 252 7.77 15.08 12.95
CA ASN A 252 8.89 16.02 13.11
C ASN A 252 8.74 17.37 12.38
N SER A 253 7.51 17.78 12.03
CA SER A 253 7.25 19.16 11.58
C SER A 253 7.27 20.21 12.71
N SER A 254 7.48 19.79 13.95
CA SER A 254 7.56 20.67 15.13
C SER A 254 8.98 20.79 15.70
N GLY A 255 9.99 20.71 14.85
CA GLY A 255 11.35 21.11 15.20
C GLY A 255 11.50 22.64 15.30
N LEU A 256 10.74 23.25 16.18
CA LEU A 256 10.98 24.59 16.72
C LEU A 256 11.20 24.42 18.21
N GLY A 257 12.44 24.31 18.60
CA GLY A 257 12.91 24.34 19.97
C GLY A 257 14.39 24.55 19.96
#